data_f74b3aeacce6baeb17b974a8351775e1
#
_entry.id   f74b3aeacce6baeb17b974a8351775e1
#
_cell.length_a   1.000
_cell.length_b   1.000
_cell.length_c   1.000
_cell.angle_alpha   90.00
_cell.angle_beta   90.00
_cell.angle_gamma   90.00
#
_symmetry.space_group_name_H-M   'P 1'
#
loop_
_entity.id
_entity.type
_entity.pdbx_description
1 polymer ?
#
loop_
_entity_poly.entity_id
_entity_poly.type
_entity_poly.pdbx_seq_one_letter_code
_entity_poly.pdbx_strand_id
1 'polypeptide(L)'
;MIHPLRPLLLALALVSSTAAAAPAPVHGDTLDQVVLLSRHTLRAPLVSSGTLAEATPHAWTKWDVAAGELTTKGGVLEVDMGRYLGQWLRTQQLLPAGGCPQASDFHALANSLQRTQATAQFFIAGAFPGCHVTVEQRRPLATMDPLFEPVIHRDDAGFQRRALRAMQKAESKARLGPDLQVVEGVVEHAASPACTGRSHCTLRAGDSQFRSEAGREPGASGSLALANGMVDALLMEDYQNAMGTAAGWGRLHDDTQWQALARVRNAYQDILFGTPEVARDVAAPLLSHIGAAFADPQSPKVSLLVGHDSNIGAVLAAMGVSDYTLPGQLEKTPIGGLLQFERWRGQSGEARYRLVYVYPTRTQLRDAVPLTDARPPGRVELALPGCGQDGCSDVQFERLLHRAVK
;
A
#
# COMPACT_ATOMS: atom_id res chain seq x y z
N MET A 1 7.67 69.05 -14.66
CA MET A 1 8.66 67.98 -14.86
C MET A 1 7.96 66.66 -14.47
N ILE A 2 7.52 65.95 -15.48
CA ILE A 2 6.72 64.72 -15.32
C ILE A 2 7.67 63.54 -15.57
N HIS A 3 7.93 62.71 -14.54
CA HIS A 3 8.72 61.48 -14.70
C HIS A 3 7.82 60.34 -15.18
N PRO A 4 8.23 59.54 -16.18
CA PRO A 4 7.47 58.39 -16.63
C PRO A 4 7.75 57.17 -15.73
N LEU A 5 6.66 56.52 -15.23
CA LEU A 5 6.67 55.25 -14.59
C LEU A 5 7.02 54.13 -15.61
N ARG A 6 8.06 53.36 -15.32
CA ARG A 6 8.40 52.12 -16.05
C ARG A 6 7.55 50.97 -15.51
N PRO A 7 6.90 50.18 -16.36
CA PRO A 7 6.24 48.95 -15.90
C PRO A 7 7.25 47.84 -15.64
N LEU A 8 7.18 47.27 -14.44
CA LEU A 8 7.93 46.08 -14.05
C LEU A 8 7.19 44.86 -14.60
N LEU A 9 7.74 44.23 -15.63
CA LEU A 9 7.25 42.95 -16.17
C LEU A 9 7.70 41.83 -15.22
N LEU A 10 6.77 41.28 -14.46
CA LEU A 10 6.98 40.08 -13.65
C LEU A 10 6.89 38.86 -14.58
N ALA A 11 8.02 38.24 -14.89
CA ALA A 11 8.05 36.97 -15.62
C ALA A 11 7.69 35.81 -14.66
N LEU A 12 6.48 35.28 -14.80
CA LEU A 12 6.05 34.04 -14.14
C LEU A 12 6.74 32.86 -14.84
N ALA A 13 7.73 32.29 -14.21
CA ALA A 13 8.35 31.04 -14.65
C ALA A 13 7.38 29.88 -14.32
N LEU A 14 6.68 29.38 -15.32
CA LEU A 14 5.95 28.12 -15.26
C LEU A 14 6.96 26.98 -15.14
N VAL A 15 7.13 26.43 -13.94
CA VAL A 15 7.83 25.17 -13.73
C VAL A 15 6.89 24.05 -14.18
N SER A 16 7.05 23.61 -15.43
CA SER A 16 6.40 22.41 -15.95
C SER A 16 7.06 21.20 -15.31
N SER A 17 6.44 20.62 -14.27
CA SER A 17 6.80 19.30 -13.79
C SER A 17 6.42 18.27 -14.88
N THR A 18 7.39 17.79 -15.62
CA THR A 18 7.23 16.64 -16.52
C THR A 18 6.99 15.41 -15.64
N ALA A 19 5.74 14.96 -15.55
CA ALA A 19 5.44 13.60 -15.10
C ALA A 19 6.21 12.64 -16.01
N ALA A 20 7.09 11.82 -15.44
CA ALA A 20 7.77 10.78 -16.19
C ALA A 20 6.69 9.83 -16.75
N ALA A 21 6.49 9.84 -18.05
CA ALA A 21 5.66 8.88 -18.73
C ALA A 21 6.24 7.48 -18.45
N ALA A 22 5.37 6.51 -18.15
CA ALA A 22 5.77 5.11 -18.08
C ALA A 22 6.55 4.75 -19.35
N PRO A 23 7.65 3.98 -19.25
CA PRO A 23 8.36 3.54 -20.44
C PRO A 23 7.39 2.80 -21.36
N ALA A 24 7.36 3.23 -22.62
CA ALA A 24 6.58 2.56 -23.65
C ALA A 24 7.04 1.10 -23.75
N PRO A 25 6.14 0.14 -24.08
CA PRO A 25 6.54 -1.25 -24.32
C PRO A 25 7.67 -1.25 -25.34
N VAL A 26 8.67 -2.10 -25.13
CA VAL A 26 9.69 -2.38 -26.16
C VAL A 26 8.93 -2.78 -27.41
N HIS A 27 9.20 -2.13 -28.55
CA HIS A 27 8.42 -2.27 -29.76
C HIS A 27 8.23 -3.76 -30.13
N GLY A 28 7.00 -4.25 -30.05
CA GLY A 28 6.60 -5.56 -30.50
C GLY A 28 6.25 -6.60 -29.43
N ASP A 29 6.44 -6.30 -28.14
CA ASP A 29 6.06 -7.24 -27.07
C ASP A 29 4.55 -7.15 -26.76
N THR A 30 3.94 -8.30 -26.47
CA THR A 30 2.53 -8.42 -26.09
C THR A 30 2.41 -8.81 -24.63
N LEU A 31 1.60 -8.08 -23.86
CA LEU A 31 1.26 -8.45 -22.48
C LEU A 31 0.31 -9.65 -22.53
N ASP A 32 0.66 -10.77 -21.89
CA ASP A 32 -0.15 -11.98 -21.99
C ASP A 32 -0.74 -12.45 -20.65
N GLN A 33 -0.20 -11.98 -19.51
CA GLN A 33 -0.77 -12.27 -18.19
C GLN A 33 -0.40 -11.20 -17.16
N VAL A 34 -1.33 -10.93 -16.24
CA VAL A 34 -1.13 -9.99 -15.13
C VAL A 34 -1.68 -10.55 -13.83
N VAL A 35 -0.89 -10.44 -12.74
CA VAL A 35 -1.37 -10.66 -11.37
C VAL A 35 -1.32 -9.33 -10.64
N LEU A 36 -2.47 -8.87 -10.13
CA LEU A 36 -2.64 -7.65 -9.37
C LEU A 36 -2.72 -8.02 -7.89
N LEU A 37 -1.74 -7.61 -7.07
CA LEU A 37 -1.81 -7.72 -5.61
C LEU A 37 -2.15 -6.36 -5.04
N SER A 38 -3.40 -6.15 -4.66
CA SER A 38 -3.95 -4.88 -4.19
C SER A 38 -4.02 -4.82 -2.67
N ARG A 39 -3.68 -3.66 -2.09
CA ARG A 39 -4.11 -3.25 -0.75
C ARG A 39 -5.55 -2.78 -0.83
N HIS A 40 -6.38 -3.14 0.18
CA HIS A 40 -7.72 -2.54 0.31
C HIS A 40 -7.65 -1.00 0.27
N THR A 41 -8.73 -0.37 -0.16
CA THR A 41 -8.83 1.09 -0.21
C THR A 41 -9.27 1.71 1.12
N LEU A 42 -9.70 2.98 1.12
CA LEU A 42 -9.92 3.82 2.30
C LEU A 42 -10.94 3.21 3.27
N ARG A 43 -10.55 3.12 4.52
CA ARG A 43 -11.29 2.52 5.65
C ARG A 43 -11.28 3.41 6.88
N ALA A 44 -12.15 3.14 7.84
CA ALA A 44 -11.99 3.69 9.18
C ALA A 44 -10.69 3.17 9.83
N PRO A 45 -10.05 3.92 10.76
CA PRO A 45 -8.86 3.48 11.47
C PRO A 45 -9.03 2.11 12.14
N LEU A 46 -7.92 1.35 12.24
CA LEU A 46 -7.94 0.02 12.87
C LEU A 46 -8.11 0.10 14.40
N VAL A 47 -7.55 1.15 14.99
CA VAL A 47 -7.65 1.37 16.43
C VAL A 47 -8.95 2.11 16.72
N SER A 48 -9.73 1.59 17.67
CA SER A 48 -10.99 2.23 18.06
C SER A 48 -10.73 3.65 18.65
N SER A 49 -11.68 4.55 18.44
CA SER A 49 -11.61 5.91 18.97
C SER A 49 -11.47 5.94 20.49
N GLY A 50 -11.99 4.94 21.21
CA GLY A 50 -11.80 4.81 22.66
C GLY A 50 -10.34 4.61 23.06
N THR A 51 -9.58 3.76 22.40
CA THR A 51 -8.15 3.57 22.67
C THR A 51 -7.33 4.80 22.27
N LEU A 52 -7.69 5.44 21.15
CA LEU A 52 -7.02 6.67 20.71
C LEU A 52 -7.34 7.86 21.60
N ALA A 53 -8.52 7.91 22.23
CA ALA A 53 -8.90 8.98 23.15
C ALA A 53 -7.98 9.10 24.36
N GLU A 54 -7.35 8.00 24.78
CA GLU A 54 -6.36 8.04 25.86
C GLU A 54 -5.03 8.69 25.44
N ALA A 55 -4.75 8.77 24.14
CA ALA A 55 -3.47 9.24 23.62
C ALA A 55 -3.43 10.75 23.29
N THR A 56 -4.56 11.44 23.30
CA THR A 56 -4.71 12.87 22.99
C THR A 56 -5.84 13.50 23.80
N PRO A 57 -5.79 14.81 24.11
CA PRO A 57 -6.92 15.53 24.70
C PRO A 57 -8.02 15.86 23.68
N HIS A 58 -7.79 15.64 22.40
CA HIS A 58 -8.70 15.99 21.33
C HIS A 58 -9.68 14.88 20.99
N ALA A 59 -10.89 15.24 20.54
CA ALA A 59 -11.86 14.28 20.04
C ALA A 59 -11.49 13.85 18.62
N TRP A 60 -11.38 12.54 18.38
CA TRP A 60 -11.17 11.96 17.06
C TRP A 60 -12.43 12.04 16.20
N THR A 61 -12.23 12.07 14.90
CA THR A 61 -13.32 11.99 13.92
C THR A 61 -14.20 10.77 14.17
N LYS A 62 -15.52 10.99 14.16
CA LYS A 62 -16.50 9.90 14.20
C LYS A 62 -16.68 9.35 12.79
N TRP A 63 -16.50 8.05 12.66
CA TRP A 63 -16.69 7.33 11.40
C TRP A 63 -18.08 6.73 11.33
N ASP A 64 -18.65 6.67 10.13
CA ASP A 64 -19.96 6.09 9.83
C ASP A 64 -19.92 4.57 9.64
N VAL A 65 -18.74 3.98 9.69
CA VAL A 65 -18.49 2.53 9.61
C VAL A 65 -17.66 2.06 10.80
N ALA A 66 -17.66 0.77 11.08
CA ALA A 66 -16.89 0.18 12.17
C ALA A 66 -15.37 0.31 11.92
N ALA A 67 -14.58 0.20 12.99
CA ALA A 67 -13.12 0.24 12.91
C ALA A 67 -12.60 -0.81 11.91
N GLY A 68 -11.78 -0.37 10.96
CA GLY A 68 -11.22 -1.21 9.93
C GLY A 68 -12.12 -1.55 8.75
N GLU A 69 -13.36 -1.09 8.73
CA GLU A 69 -14.28 -1.28 7.59
C GLU A 69 -14.09 -0.20 6.51
N LEU A 70 -14.30 -0.59 5.28
CA LEU A 70 -14.24 0.27 4.10
C LEU A 70 -15.28 1.39 4.20
N THR A 71 -14.89 2.63 3.88
CA THR A 71 -15.81 3.77 3.84
C THR A 71 -16.51 3.86 2.48
N THR A 72 -17.62 4.60 2.42
CA THR A 72 -18.30 4.90 1.15
C THR A 72 -17.34 5.58 0.15
N LYS A 73 -16.52 6.53 0.62
CA LYS A 73 -15.50 7.18 -0.22
C LYS A 73 -14.47 6.17 -0.72
N GLY A 74 -14.05 5.23 0.13
CA GLY A 74 -13.18 4.13 -0.28
C GLY A 74 -13.76 3.35 -1.46
N GLY A 75 -15.07 3.04 -1.42
CA GLY A 75 -15.75 2.39 -2.53
C GLY A 75 -15.72 3.22 -3.83
N VAL A 76 -15.95 4.53 -3.76
CA VAL A 76 -15.86 5.43 -4.94
C VAL A 76 -14.47 5.45 -5.53
N LEU A 77 -13.43 5.57 -4.70
CA LEU A 77 -12.03 5.56 -5.13
C LEU A 77 -11.68 4.23 -5.85
N GLU A 78 -12.21 3.11 -5.36
CA GLU A 78 -11.93 1.81 -5.95
C GLU A 78 -12.69 1.59 -7.26
N VAL A 79 -13.92 2.10 -7.39
CA VAL A 79 -14.64 2.10 -8.69
C VAL A 79 -13.82 2.85 -9.74
N ASP A 80 -13.23 3.98 -9.38
CA ASP A 80 -12.39 4.75 -10.29
C ASP A 80 -11.10 4.00 -10.69
N MET A 81 -10.44 3.33 -9.74
CA MET A 81 -9.26 2.50 -10.02
C MET A 81 -9.63 1.31 -10.91
N GLY A 82 -10.72 0.61 -10.59
CA GLY A 82 -11.22 -0.51 -11.40
C GLY A 82 -11.57 -0.08 -12.82
N ARG A 83 -12.24 1.06 -12.99
CA ARG A 83 -12.55 1.63 -14.31
C ARG A 83 -11.29 1.93 -15.12
N TYR A 84 -10.31 2.61 -14.50
CA TYR A 84 -9.05 2.96 -15.16
C TYR A 84 -8.27 1.71 -15.57
N LEU A 85 -8.05 0.77 -14.65
CA LEU A 85 -7.30 -0.46 -14.93
C LEU A 85 -8.07 -1.38 -15.88
N GLY A 86 -9.39 -1.49 -15.76
CA GLY A 86 -10.20 -2.25 -16.70
C GLY A 86 -10.08 -1.73 -18.14
N GLN A 87 -10.04 -0.40 -18.33
CA GLN A 87 -9.80 0.20 -19.64
C GLN A 87 -8.36 -0.07 -20.11
N TRP A 88 -7.36 0.10 -19.26
CA TRP A 88 -5.96 -0.20 -19.59
C TRP A 88 -5.77 -1.66 -20.00
N LEU A 89 -6.33 -2.63 -19.26
CA LEU A 89 -6.26 -4.07 -19.57
C LEU A 89 -6.90 -4.41 -20.93
N ARG A 90 -7.99 -3.73 -21.30
CA ARG A 90 -8.59 -3.85 -22.64
C ARG A 90 -7.69 -3.29 -23.72
N THR A 91 -7.06 -2.15 -23.47
CA THR A 91 -6.08 -1.56 -24.41
C THR A 91 -4.88 -2.49 -24.63
N GLN A 92 -4.48 -3.23 -23.60
CA GLN A 92 -3.44 -4.27 -23.69
C GLN A 92 -3.96 -5.60 -24.26
N GLN A 93 -5.23 -5.70 -24.66
CA GLN A 93 -5.86 -6.90 -25.22
C GLN A 93 -5.91 -8.12 -24.28
N LEU A 94 -5.69 -7.93 -22.97
CA LEU A 94 -5.86 -8.99 -21.97
C LEU A 94 -7.33 -9.28 -21.68
N LEU A 95 -8.17 -8.27 -21.78
CA LEU A 95 -9.62 -8.38 -21.60
C LEU A 95 -10.33 -8.12 -22.93
N PRO A 96 -11.53 -8.69 -23.14
CA PRO A 96 -12.33 -8.42 -24.34
C PRO A 96 -12.62 -6.90 -24.43
N ALA A 97 -12.63 -6.37 -25.66
CA ALA A 97 -12.89 -4.95 -25.93
C ALA A 97 -14.28 -4.49 -25.44
N GLY A 98 -15.23 -5.42 -25.34
CA GLY A 98 -16.58 -5.19 -24.82
C GLY A 98 -17.15 -6.45 -24.19
N GLY A 99 -18.27 -6.29 -23.49
CA GLY A 99 -18.94 -7.41 -22.80
C GLY A 99 -18.27 -7.78 -21.46
N CYS A 100 -18.71 -8.90 -20.91
CA CYS A 100 -18.25 -9.40 -19.61
C CYS A 100 -17.08 -10.37 -19.79
N PRO A 101 -16.09 -10.35 -18.89
CA PRO A 101 -14.97 -11.29 -18.95
C PRO A 101 -15.46 -12.72 -18.65
N GLN A 102 -14.82 -13.70 -19.26
CA GLN A 102 -14.95 -15.10 -18.90
C GLN A 102 -14.03 -15.44 -17.72
N ALA A 103 -14.22 -16.60 -17.09
CA ALA A 103 -13.35 -17.06 -16.00
C ALA A 103 -11.87 -17.24 -16.44
N SER A 104 -11.61 -17.51 -17.71
CA SER A 104 -10.27 -17.54 -18.29
C SER A 104 -9.66 -16.16 -18.52
N ASP A 105 -10.47 -15.11 -18.54
CA ASP A 105 -9.98 -13.74 -18.74
C ASP A 105 -9.66 -13.07 -17.39
N PHE A 106 -10.55 -13.24 -16.39
CA PHE A 106 -10.45 -12.53 -15.11
C PHE A 106 -10.91 -13.39 -13.92
N HIS A 107 -10.11 -13.36 -12.87
CA HIS A 107 -10.44 -13.97 -11.57
C HIS A 107 -10.13 -12.98 -10.44
N ALA A 108 -10.98 -12.93 -9.42
CA ALA A 108 -10.76 -12.12 -8.22
C ALA A 108 -10.83 -12.99 -6.96
N LEU A 109 -9.81 -12.89 -6.12
CA LEU A 109 -9.72 -13.50 -4.80
C LEU A 109 -9.40 -12.42 -3.77
N ALA A 110 -10.17 -12.33 -2.72
CA ALA A 110 -9.93 -11.36 -1.65
C ALA A 110 -9.85 -12.03 -0.29
N ASN A 111 -9.02 -11.46 0.60
CA ASN A 111 -9.05 -11.83 2.00
C ASN A 111 -10.47 -11.68 2.57
N SER A 112 -10.83 -12.52 3.54
CA SER A 112 -12.20 -12.62 4.07
C SER A 112 -12.49 -11.57 5.16
N LEU A 113 -12.00 -10.33 4.97
CA LEU A 113 -12.37 -9.17 5.77
C LEU A 113 -13.27 -8.23 4.96
N GLN A 114 -14.19 -7.52 5.63
CA GLN A 114 -15.16 -6.64 4.96
C GLN A 114 -14.48 -5.70 3.97
N ARG A 115 -13.41 -4.98 4.40
CA ARG A 115 -12.69 -4.01 3.57
C ARG A 115 -12.05 -4.59 2.32
N THR A 116 -11.55 -5.82 2.37
CA THR A 116 -10.91 -6.48 1.23
C THR A 116 -11.93 -7.03 0.25
N GLN A 117 -13.00 -7.65 0.75
CA GLN A 117 -14.12 -8.11 -0.05
C GLN A 117 -14.81 -6.93 -0.76
N ALA A 118 -15.12 -5.86 -0.02
CA ALA A 118 -15.71 -4.66 -0.59
C ALA A 118 -14.79 -3.99 -1.62
N THR A 119 -13.48 -3.90 -1.38
CA THR A 119 -12.52 -3.38 -2.36
C THR A 119 -12.59 -4.17 -3.66
N ALA A 120 -12.53 -5.50 -3.61
CA ALA A 120 -12.62 -6.33 -4.82
C ALA A 120 -13.95 -6.13 -5.56
N GLN A 121 -15.06 -6.04 -4.84
CA GLN A 121 -16.40 -5.81 -5.42
C GLN A 121 -16.49 -4.44 -6.11
N PHE A 122 -15.98 -3.36 -5.48
CA PHE A 122 -15.96 -2.02 -6.07
C PHE A 122 -15.01 -1.93 -7.26
N PHE A 123 -13.85 -2.61 -7.21
CA PHE A 123 -12.98 -2.73 -8.39
C PHE A 123 -13.73 -3.36 -9.56
N ILE A 124 -14.40 -4.48 -9.34
CA ILE A 124 -15.18 -5.18 -10.36
C ILE A 124 -16.32 -4.28 -10.90
N ALA A 125 -17.02 -3.56 -10.03
CA ALA A 125 -18.07 -2.64 -10.44
C ALA A 125 -17.53 -1.53 -11.36
N GLY A 126 -16.31 -1.06 -11.13
CA GLY A 126 -15.64 -0.10 -12.00
C GLY A 126 -15.12 -0.71 -13.30
N ALA A 127 -14.46 -1.87 -13.23
CA ALA A 127 -13.84 -2.52 -14.38
C ALA A 127 -14.86 -3.16 -15.33
N PHE A 128 -15.97 -3.70 -14.80
CA PHE A 128 -16.96 -4.50 -15.52
C PHE A 128 -18.39 -4.08 -15.16
N PRO A 129 -18.79 -2.82 -15.42
CA PRO A 129 -20.11 -2.34 -15.05
C PRO A 129 -21.20 -3.18 -15.73
N GLY A 130 -22.16 -3.65 -14.93
CA GLY A 130 -23.26 -4.50 -15.39
C GLY A 130 -22.93 -5.99 -15.56
N CYS A 131 -21.68 -6.42 -15.31
CA CYS A 131 -21.30 -7.83 -15.35
C CYS A 131 -21.42 -8.50 -13.98
N HIS A 132 -21.77 -9.78 -13.98
CA HIS A 132 -21.74 -10.60 -12.77
C HIS A 132 -20.39 -11.32 -12.69
N VAL A 133 -19.41 -10.71 -12.00
CA VAL A 133 -18.10 -11.29 -11.70
C VAL A 133 -18.02 -11.56 -10.21
N THR A 134 -17.79 -12.82 -9.83
CA THR A 134 -17.75 -13.23 -8.42
C THR A 134 -16.37 -12.98 -7.83
N VAL A 135 -16.33 -12.46 -6.60
CA VAL A 135 -15.12 -12.44 -5.77
C VAL A 135 -15.04 -13.74 -5.00
N GLU A 136 -13.99 -14.52 -5.20
CA GLU A 136 -13.74 -15.72 -4.41
C GLU A 136 -13.44 -15.34 -2.96
N GLN A 137 -14.12 -16.04 -2.03
CA GLN A 137 -13.92 -15.93 -0.59
C GLN A 137 -13.73 -17.33 -0.03
N ARG A 138 -12.54 -17.65 0.47
CA ARG A 138 -12.18 -19.00 0.94
C ARG A 138 -12.49 -19.26 2.41
N ARG A 139 -12.74 -18.21 3.19
CA ARG A 139 -13.01 -18.27 4.64
C ARG A 139 -14.28 -17.49 4.98
N PRO A 140 -14.95 -17.80 6.10
CA PRO A 140 -16.05 -16.97 6.58
C PRO A 140 -15.62 -15.50 6.76
N LEU A 141 -16.52 -14.58 6.55
CA LEU A 141 -16.27 -13.15 6.75
C LEU A 141 -15.73 -12.90 8.18
N ALA A 142 -14.82 -11.96 8.32
CA ALA A 142 -14.07 -11.63 9.52
C ALA A 142 -13.05 -12.70 9.98
N THR A 143 -12.84 -13.77 9.20
CA THR A 143 -11.78 -14.75 9.43
C THR A 143 -10.68 -14.56 8.36
N MET A 144 -9.43 -14.34 8.77
CA MET A 144 -8.34 -14.16 7.82
C MET A 144 -8.14 -15.41 6.96
N ASP A 145 -7.97 -15.22 5.66
CA ASP A 145 -7.55 -16.27 4.75
C ASP A 145 -6.04 -16.47 4.90
N PRO A 146 -5.55 -17.70 5.13
CA PRO A 146 -4.13 -18.00 5.31
C PRO A 146 -3.23 -17.51 4.15
N LEU A 147 -3.77 -17.29 2.96
CA LEU A 147 -3.03 -16.72 1.84
C LEU A 147 -2.61 -15.27 2.10
N PHE A 148 -3.45 -14.51 2.81
CA PHE A 148 -3.26 -13.09 3.07
C PHE A 148 -2.89 -12.78 4.52
N GLU A 149 -2.99 -13.77 5.41
CA GLU A 149 -2.66 -13.60 6.83
C GLU A 149 -1.14 -13.57 7.01
N PRO A 150 -0.54 -12.44 7.43
CA PRO A 150 0.93 -12.32 7.50
C PRO A 150 1.47 -12.88 8.81
N VAL A 151 1.11 -14.11 9.14
CA VAL A 151 1.57 -14.78 10.36
C VAL A 151 2.96 -15.41 10.18
N ILE A 152 3.68 -15.52 11.27
CA ILE A 152 4.93 -16.29 11.33
C ILE A 152 4.61 -17.78 11.21
N HIS A 153 5.22 -18.44 10.24
CA HIS A 153 5.05 -19.88 10.01
C HIS A 153 6.10 -20.71 10.74
N ARG A 154 7.31 -20.17 10.91
CA ARG A 154 8.42 -20.88 11.54
C ARG A 154 8.31 -20.91 13.06
N ASP A 155 8.34 -22.12 13.63
CA ASP A 155 8.27 -22.39 15.08
C ASP A 155 9.64 -22.76 15.69
N ASP A 156 10.75 -22.31 15.10
CA ASP A 156 12.06 -22.57 15.70
C ASP A 156 12.58 -21.33 16.48
N ALA A 157 13.11 -21.60 17.70
CA ALA A 157 13.63 -20.55 18.57
C ALA A 157 14.83 -19.79 17.95
N GLY A 158 15.53 -20.38 16.99
CA GLY A 158 16.60 -19.73 16.25
C GLY A 158 16.06 -18.65 15.33
N PHE A 159 15.01 -18.96 14.57
CA PHE A 159 14.31 -18.01 13.72
C PHE A 159 13.74 -16.86 14.55
N GLN A 160 13.00 -17.16 15.62
CA GLN A 160 12.40 -16.13 16.48
C GLN A 160 13.45 -15.15 17.01
N ARG A 161 14.59 -15.66 17.51
CA ARG A 161 15.68 -14.77 17.96
C ARG A 161 16.31 -13.94 16.84
N ARG A 162 16.43 -14.46 15.62
CA ARG A 162 16.93 -13.67 14.47
C ARG A 162 15.92 -12.59 14.07
N ALA A 163 14.64 -12.93 13.95
CA ALA A 163 13.56 -12.00 13.64
C ALA A 163 13.50 -10.85 14.64
N LEU A 164 13.49 -11.12 15.94
CA LEU A 164 13.49 -10.08 16.98
C LEU A 164 14.72 -9.17 16.89
N ARG A 165 15.93 -9.73 16.69
CA ARG A 165 17.14 -8.92 16.50
C ARG A 165 17.08 -8.08 15.22
N ALA A 166 16.50 -8.61 14.15
CA ALA A 166 16.34 -7.87 12.89
C ALA A 166 15.39 -6.68 13.07
N MET A 167 14.26 -6.87 13.76
CA MET A 167 13.32 -5.80 14.09
C MET A 167 13.97 -4.72 14.97
N GLN A 168 14.68 -5.10 16.04
CA GLN A 168 15.40 -4.17 16.91
C GLN A 168 16.45 -3.35 16.16
N LYS A 169 17.20 -4.01 15.28
CA LYS A 169 18.19 -3.35 14.42
C LYS A 169 17.52 -2.38 13.43
N ALA A 170 16.38 -2.76 12.86
CA ALA A 170 15.62 -1.92 11.94
C ALA A 170 15.08 -0.68 12.65
N GLU A 171 14.51 -0.82 13.86
CA GLU A 171 14.06 0.31 14.68
C GLU A 171 15.23 1.28 14.99
N SER A 172 16.36 0.76 15.45
CA SER A 172 17.54 1.58 15.73
C SER A 172 18.03 2.33 14.49
N LYS A 173 17.97 1.70 13.31
CA LYS A 173 18.36 2.32 12.03
C LYS A 173 17.39 3.41 11.59
N ALA A 174 16.11 3.28 11.90
CA ALA A 174 15.06 4.20 11.48
C ALA A 174 15.20 5.61 12.11
N ARG A 175 15.84 5.74 13.28
CA ARG A 175 16.12 7.03 13.96
C ARG A 175 14.89 7.92 14.15
N LEU A 176 13.78 7.35 14.58
CA LEU A 176 12.46 7.99 14.61
C LEU A 176 12.28 9.07 15.69
N GLY A 177 13.26 9.35 16.54
CA GLY A 177 13.13 10.33 17.63
C GLY A 177 12.51 11.66 17.21
N PRO A 178 13.04 12.36 16.19
CA PRO A 178 12.46 13.61 15.70
C PRO A 178 11.03 13.46 15.18
N ASP A 179 10.72 12.36 14.49
CA ASP A 179 9.41 12.11 13.90
C ASP A 179 8.35 11.83 15.00
N LEU A 180 8.72 11.08 16.03
CA LEU A 180 7.87 10.84 17.20
C LEU A 180 7.56 12.14 17.94
N GLN A 181 8.51 13.09 18.04
CA GLN A 181 8.26 14.41 18.61
C GLN A 181 7.25 15.22 17.80
N VAL A 182 7.27 15.10 16.45
CA VAL A 182 6.23 15.71 15.60
C VAL A 182 4.86 15.09 15.89
N VAL A 183 4.77 13.76 15.97
CA VAL A 183 3.51 13.08 16.35
C VAL A 183 3.02 13.57 17.71
N GLU A 184 3.89 13.61 18.75
CA GLU A 184 3.55 14.12 20.08
C GLU A 184 2.96 15.54 20.03
N GLY A 185 3.60 16.43 19.26
CA GLY A 185 3.17 17.81 19.13
C GLY A 185 1.82 17.94 18.44
N VAL A 186 1.57 17.16 17.38
CA VAL A 186 0.30 17.17 16.64
C VAL A 186 -0.84 16.69 17.51
N VAL A 187 -0.66 15.59 18.24
CA VAL A 187 -1.71 14.99 19.08
C VAL A 187 -1.76 15.57 20.50
N GLU A 188 -0.83 16.46 20.87
CA GLU A 188 -0.67 16.98 22.26
C GLU A 188 -0.61 15.86 23.30
N HIS A 189 0.19 14.83 23.02
CA HIS A 189 0.26 13.63 23.84
C HIS A 189 0.51 13.91 25.33
N ALA A 190 1.37 14.87 25.66
CA ALA A 190 1.65 15.25 27.03
C ALA A 190 0.43 15.75 27.83
N ALA A 191 -0.59 16.27 27.13
CA ALA A 191 -1.86 16.72 27.73
C ALA A 191 -2.95 15.63 27.69
N SER A 192 -2.63 14.42 27.20
CA SER A 192 -3.58 13.32 27.06
C SER A 192 -3.98 12.69 28.41
N PRO A 193 -5.14 12.02 28.48
CA PRO A 193 -5.53 11.23 29.65
C PRO A 193 -4.47 10.23 30.10
N ALA A 194 -3.79 9.55 29.13
CA ALA A 194 -2.73 8.59 29.42
C ALA A 194 -1.52 9.19 30.15
N CYS A 195 -1.33 10.49 30.07
CA CYS A 195 -0.24 11.23 30.71
C CYS A 195 -0.62 11.86 32.07
N THR A 196 -1.88 11.78 32.47
CA THR A 196 -2.36 12.39 33.71
C THR A 196 -1.60 11.85 34.93
N GLY A 197 -1.04 12.76 35.73
CA GLY A 197 -0.28 12.41 36.93
C GLY A 197 1.15 11.89 36.67
N ARG A 198 1.63 11.92 35.44
CA ARG A 198 3.00 11.51 35.09
C ARG A 198 3.89 12.73 34.90
N SER A 199 5.07 12.72 35.52
CA SER A 199 6.07 13.80 35.38
C SER A 199 6.74 13.81 34.00
N HIS A 200 6.84 12.65 33.36
CA HIS A 200 7.41 12.48 32.04
C HIS A 200 6.53 11.51 31.25
N CYS A 201 5.94 12.00 30.15
CA CYS A 201 5.06 11.23 29.29
C CYS A 201 5.36 11.62 27.83
N THR A 202 6.31 10.92 27.25
CA THR A 202 6.80 11.17 25.88
C THR A 202 6.90 9.86 25.10
N LEU A 203 6.74 9.95 23.78
CA LEU A 203 7.02 8.85 22.88
C LEU A 203 8.54 8.71 22.68
N ARG A 204 9.08 7.52 22.92
CA ARG A 204 10.52 7.29 22.90
C ARG A 204 10.89 6.31 21.77
N ALA A 205 11.86 6.68 20.97
CA ALA A 205 12.46 5.73 20.04
C ALA A 205 13.28 4.69 20.81
N GLY A 206 13.13 3.42 20.40
CA GLY A 206 13.90 2.32 20.99
C GLY A 206 13.30 1.70 22.25
N ASP A 207 12.07 2.07 22.64
CA ASP A 207 11.35 1.44 23.75
C ASP A 207 10.41 0.31 23.31
N SER A 208 10.39 -0.01 22.02
CA SER A 208 9.50 -1.01 21.46
C SER A 208 9.87 -2.42 21.92
N GLN A 209 8.83 -3.19 22.24
CA GLN A 209 8.95 -4.63 22.49
C GLN A 209 8.32 -5.35 21.31
N PHE A 210 9.14 -6.15 20.60
CA PHE A 210 8.71 -6.91 19.43
C PHE A 210 8.30 -8.33 19.79
N ARG A 211 7.36 -8.86 19.00
CA ARG A 211 6.89 -10.24 19.09
C ARG A 211 7.06 -10.92 17.73
N SER A 212 7.59 -12.15 17.73
CA SER A 212 7.73 -13.02 16.56
C SER A 212 7.43 -14.45 16.99
N GLU A 213 6.15 -14.79 17.08
CA GLU A 213 5.63 -16.09 17.53
C GLU A 213 4.93 -16.80 16.38
N ALA A 214 5.13 -18.11 16.25
CA ALA A 214 4.45 -18.92 15.25
C ALA A 214 2.93 -18.83 15.39
N GLY A 215 2.22 -18.77 14.25
CA GLY A 215 0.78 -18.62 14.19
C GLY A 215 0.25 -17.22 14.55
N ARG A 216 1.13 -16.23 14.72
CA ARG A 216 0.75 -14.85 15.03
C ARG A 216 1.42 -13.87 14.06
N GLU A 217 0.74 -12.77 13.80
CA GLU A 217 1.37 -11.65 13.11
C GLU A 217 2.56 -11.08 13.92
N PRO A 218 3.66 -10.69 13.26
CA PRO A 218 4.71 -9.91 13.91
C PRO A 218 4.10 -8.70 14.60
N GLY A 219 4.51 -8.41 15.81
CA GLY A 219 3.90 -7.35 16.60
C GLY A 219 4.92 -6.45 17.28
N ALA A 220 4.47 -5.23 17.61
CA ALA A 220 5.20 -4.30 18.46
C ALA A 220 4.27 -3.75 19.54
N SER A 221 4.87 -3.37 20.68
CA SER A 221 4.26 -2.53 21.71
C SER A 221 5.20 -1.35 22.04
N GLY A 222 4.78 -0.42 22.88
CA GLY A 222 5.55 0.77 23.19
C GLY A 222 5.23 1.96 22.27
N SER A 223 6.12 2.96 22.28
CA SER A 223 5.89 4.25 21.63
C SER A 223 5.67 4.15 20.11
N LEU A 224 6.40 3.28 19.43
CA LEU A 224 6.25 3.10 17.99
C LEU A 224 4.86 2.56 17.61
N ALA A 225 4.36 1.58 18.35
CA ALA A 225 3.03 1.00 18.10
C ALA A 225 1.92 2.02 18.38
N LEU A 226 2.02 2.77 19.48
CA LEU A 226 1.06 3.84 19.81
C LEU A 226 1.08 4.94 18.74
N ALA A 227 2.27 5.43 18.38
CA ALA A 227 2.43 6.44 17.35
C ALA A 227 1.88 5.97 15.99
N ASN A 228 2.15 4.71 15.58
CA ASN A 228 1.59 4.15 14.37
C ASN A 228 0.05 4.14 14.37
N GLY A 229 -0.58 3.81 15.49
CA GLY A 229 -2.04 3.87 15.62
C GLY A 229 -2.61 5.28 15.43
N MET A 230 -1.97 6.28 16.05
CA MET A 230 -2.35 7.69 15.90
C MET A 230 -2.13 8.18 14.46
N VAL A 231 -0.99 7.85 13.87
CA VAL A 231 -0.67 8.22 12.48
C VAL A 231 -1.62 7.54 11.48
N ASP A 232 -1.98 6.28 11.69
CA ASP A 232 -3.00 5.60 10.86
C ASP A 232 -4.32 6.38 10.88
N ALA A 233 -4.77 6.82 12.06
CA ALA A 233 -5.99 7.61 12.18
C ALA A 233 -5.88 8.97 11.46
N LEU A 234 -4.78 9.70 11.64
CA LEU A 234 -4.55 11.00 11.00
C LEU A 234 -4.48 10.89 9.46
N LEU A 235 -3.82 9.86 8.93
CA LEU A 235 -3.77 9.62 7.49
C LEU A 235 -5.15 9.26 6.92
N MET A 236 -5.92 8.41 7.62
CA MET A 236 -7.27 8.07 7.18
C MET A 236 -8.19 9.30 7.21
N GLU A 237 -8.06 10.17 8.22
CA GLU A 237 -8.79 11.45 8.28
C GLU A 237 -8.43 12.38 7.10
N ASP A 238 -7.14 12.51 6.76
CA ASP A 238 -6.69 13.31 5.61
C ASP A 238 -7.27 12.78 4.31
N TYR A 239 -7.23 11.46 4.10
CA TYR A 239 -7.79 10.83 2.90
C TYR A 239 -9.31 10.88 2.85
N GLN A 240 -9.99 10.81 4.01
CA GLN A 240 -11.44 10.97 4.07
C GLN A 240 -11.85 12.40 3.70
N ASN A 241 -11.05 13.41 4.09
CA ASN A 241 -11.29 14.82 3.81
C ASN A 241 -12.76 15.21 4.02
N ALA A 242 -13.32 14.81 5.17
CA ALA A 242 -14.71 15.05 5.50
C ALA A 242 -14.95 16.55 5.70
N MET A 243 -15.73 17.14 4.81
CA MET A 243 -16.27 18.49 4.78
C MET A 243 -15.68 19.48 5.82
N GLY A 244 -14.49 20.04 5.53
CA GLY A 244 -13.93 21.17 6.26
C GLY A 244 -13.27 20.89 7.60
N THR A 245 -13.21 19.63 8.06
CA THR A 245 -12.41 19.25 9.22
C THR A 245 -11.00 18.94 8.77
N ALA A 246 -10.04 19.79 9.15
CA ALA A 246 -8.64 19.50 8.89
C ALA A 246 -8.19 18.34 9.78
N ALA A 247 -7.60 17.30 9.16
CA ALA A 247 -6.99 16.20 9.90
C ALA A 247 -5.99 16.74 10.94
N GLY A 248 -5.92 16.10 12.09
CA GLY A 248 -5.05 16.55 13.18
C GLY A 248 -5.47 17.91 13.77
N TRP A 249 -6.77 18.20 13.79
CA TRP A 249 -7.36 19.40 14.41
C TRP A 249 -6.77 20.72 13.93
N GLY A 250 -6.29 20.75 12.69
CA GLY A 250 -5.64 21.92 12.10
C GLY A 250 -4.21 22.15 12.55
N ARG A 251 -3.56 21.17 13.20
CA ARG A 251 -2.17 21.25 13.70
C ARG A 251 -1.13 20.75 12.70
N LEU A 252 -1.56 20.15 11.60
CA LEU A 252 -0.72 19.73 10.50
C LEU A 252 -0.70 20.84 9.43
N HIS A 253 0.36 21.65 9.48
CA HIS A 253 0.45 22.91 8.71
C HIS A 253 1.23 22.78 7.41
N ASP A 254 2.12 21.79 7.30
CA ASP A 254 3.03 21.66 6.17
C ASP A 254 3.36 20.20 5.80
N ASP A 255 3.94 20.03 4.62
CA ASP A 255 4.33 18.72 4.11
C ASP A 255 5.44 18.05 4.95
N THR A 256 6.27 18.81 5.67
CA THR A 256 7.33 18.26 6.51
C THR A 256 6.76 17.46 7.68
N GLN A 257 5.69 17.98 8.29
CA GLN A 257 4.97 17.28 9.35
C GLN A 257 4.30 16.01 8.81
N TRP A 258 3.62 16.09 7.66
CA TRP A 258 3.04 14.90 7.02
C TRP A 258 4.07 13.84 6.68
N GLN A 259 5.25 14.25 6.19
CA GLN A 259 6.37 13.35 5.93
C GLN A 259 6.91 12.70 7.22
N ALA A 260 6.96 13.45 8.34
CA ALA A 260 7.36 12.88 9.63
C ALA A 260 6.38 11.79 10.10
N LEU A 261 5.07 12.05 10.01
CA LEU A 261 4.05 11.05 10.32
C LEU A 261 4.19 9.82 9.43
N ALA A 262 4.34 10.04 8.12
CA ALA A 262 4.51 8.95 7.16
C ALA A 262 5.77 8.12 7.43
N ARG A 263 6.89 8.74 7.85
CA ARG A 263 8.10 7.99 8.24
C ARG A 263 7.85 7.05 9.43
N VAL A 264 7.06 7.45 10.43
CA VAL A 264 6.66 6.57 11.53
C VAL A 264 5.85 5.38 11.01
N ARG A 265 4.86 5.65 10.15
CA ARG A 265 4.02 4.60 9.54
C ARG A 265 4.82 3.63 8.68
N ASN A 266 5.65 4.15 7.79
CA ASN A 266 6.50 3.38 6.90
C ASN A 266 7.52 2.54 7.70
N ALA A 267 8.16 3.14 8.72
CA ALA A 267 9.10 2.43 9.57
C ALA A 267 8.43 1.29 10.38
N TYR A 268 7.22 1.49 10.89
CA TYR A 268 6.45 0.43 11.56
C TYR A 268 6.25 -0.77 10.63
N GLN A 269 5.84 -0.53 9.38
CA GLN A 269 5.66 -1.59 8.38
C GLN A 269 7.00 -2.25 8.01
N ASP A 270 8.03 -1.45 7.73
CA ASP A 270 9.36 -1.96 7.37
C ASP A 270 9.98 -2.80 8.50
N ILE A 271 9.78 -2.43 9.77
CA ILE A 271 10.29 -3.15 10.93
C ILE A 271 9.59 -4.51 11.07
N LEU A 272 8.27 -4.54 11.00
CA LEU A 272 7.49 -5.76 11.25
C LEU A 272 7.47 -6.71 10.06
N PHE A 273 7.30 -6.19 8.85
CA PHE A 273 7.07 -6.99 7.64
C PHE A 273 8.18 -6.86 6.59
N GLY A 274 9.07 -5.87 6.73
CA GLY A 274 10.14 -5.58 5.76
C GLY A 274 11.50 -6.16 6.13
N THR A 275 11.68 -6.74 7.33
CA THR A 275 12.94 -7.42 7.67
C THR A 275 13.06 -8.73 6.89
N PRO A 276 14.21 -9.05 6.25
CA PRO A 276 14.30 -10.17 5.30
C PRO A 276 13.87 -11.53 5.85
N GLU A 277 14.19 -11.81 7.10
CA GLU A 277 13.81 -13.08 7.76
C GLU A 277 12.29 -13.21 7.87
N VAL A 278 11.64 -12.16 8.36
CA VAL A 278 10.18 -12.14 8.54
C VAL A 278 9.48 -12.05 7.20
N ALA A 279 9.95 -11.16 6.31
CA ALA A 279 9.33 -10.96 5.01
C ALA A 279 9.23 -12.25 4.19
N ARG A 280 10.31 -13.06 4.14
CA ARG A 280 10.31 -14.33 3.41
C ARG A 280 9.33 -15.33 4.02
N ASP A 281 9.26 -15.41 5.34
CA ASP A 281 8.38 -16.33 6.02
C ASP A 281 6.90 -15.98 5.79
N VAL A 282 6.53 -14.72 6.01
CA VAL A 282 5.12 -14.28 5.92
C VAL A 282 4.63 -14.08 4.49
N ALA A 283 5.51 -13.80 3.52
CA ALA A 283 5.14 -13.63 2.12
C ALA A 283 5.12 -14.95 1.33
N ALA A 284 5.67 -16.03 1.88
CA ALA A 284 5.83 -17.28 1.15
C ALA A 284 4.52 -17.83 0.55
N PRO A 285 3.36 -17.83 1.23
CA PRO A 285 2.10 -18.28 0.64
C PRO A 285 1.70 -17.47 -0.59
N LEU A 286 1.74 -16.13 -0.49
CA LEU A 286 1.37 -15.24 -1.61
C LEU A 286 2.33 -15.36 -2.78
N LEU A 287 3.65 -15.36 -2.54
CA LEU A 287 4.65 -15.52 -3.61
C LEU A 287 4.54 -16.87 -4.30
N SER A 288 4.26 -17.93 -3.54
CA SER A 288 4.02 -19.27 -4.12
C SER A 288 2.75 -19.28 -4.97
N HIS A 289 1.69 -18.61 -4.52
CA HIS A 289 0.44 -18.47 -5.28
C HIS A 289 0.65 -17.67 -6.58
N ILE A 290 1.37 -16.54 -6.53
CA ILE A 290 1.71 -15.71 -7.70
C ILE A 290 2.56 -16.52 -8.68
N GLY A 291 3.56 -17.25 -8.19
CA GLY A 291 4.40 -18.12 -9.02
C GLY A 291 3.61 -19.22 -9.71
N ALA A 292 2.70 -19.88 -8.97
CA ALA A 292 1.81 -20.90 -9.52
C ALA A 292 0.88 -20.33 -10.61
N ALA A 293 0.35 -19.12 -10.41
CA ALA A 293 -0.50 -18.46 -11.42
C ALA A 293 0.23 -18.23 -12.75
N PHE A 294 1.52 -17.92 -12.74
CA PHE A 294 2.30 -17.75 -13.96
C PHE A 294 2.76 -19.10 -14.57
N ALA A 295 2.91 -20.12 -13.75
CA ALA A 295 3.35 -21.45 -14.21
C ALA A 295 2.21 -22.28 -14.81
N ASP A 296 0.97 -22.05 -14.40
CA ASP A 296 -0.20 -22.80 -14.88
C ASP A 296 -0.78 -22.17 -16.16
N PRO A 297 -0.74 -22.89 -17.31
CA PRO A 297 -1.30 -22.41 -18.57
C PRO A 297 -2.83 -22.21 -18.54
N GLN A 298 -3.52 -22.79 -17.56
CA GLN A 298 -4.98 -22.63 -17.36
C GLN A 298 -5.33 -21.45 -16.46
N SER A 299 -4.35 -20.78 -15.87
CA SER A 299 -4.58 -19.58 -15.06
C SER A 299 -5.22 -18.46 -15.88
N PRO A 300 -6.12 -17.66 -15.29
CA PRO A 300 -6.70 -16.51 -15.95
C PRO A 300 -5.64 -15.51 -16.43
N LYS A 301 -5.95 -14.78 -17.51
CA LYS A 301 -5.07 -13.72 -18.02
C LYS A 301 -4.86 -12.61 -16.99
N VAL A 302 -5.88 -12.33 -16.19
CA VAL A 302 -5.84 -11.33 -15.12
C VAL A 302 -6.32 -11.94 -13.81
N SER A 303 -5.47 -11.90 -12.78
CA SER A 303 -5.84 -12.29 -11.41
C SER A 303 -5.77 -11.09 -10.49
N LEU A 304 -6.86 -10.76 -9.81
CA LEU A 304 -6.94 -9.73 -8.78
C LEU A 304 -6.89 -10.39 -7.39
N LEU A 305 -5.85 -10.10 -6.63
CA LEU A 305 -5.66 -10.54 -5.25
C LEU A 305 -5.79 -9.32 -4.33
N VAL A 306 -6.78 -9.30 -3.44
CA VAL A 306 -7.00 -8.13 -2.55
C VAL A 306 -6.66 -8.48 -1.11
N GLY A 307 -5.61 -7.84 -0.60
CA GLY A 307 -5.08 -8.01 0.75
C GLY A 307 -4.79 -6.68 1.45
N HIS A 308 -3.63 -6.61 2.07
CA HIS A 308 -3.22 -5.56 3.01
C HIS A 308 -1.86 -4.95 2.65
N ASP A 309 -1.53 -3.83 3.31
CA ASP A 309 -0.21 -3.19 3.25
C ASP A 309 0.92 -4.15 3.69
N SER A 310 0.69 -4.96 4.72
CA SER A 310 1.61 -6.00 5.18
C SER A 310 1.94 -7.04 4.10
N ASN A 311 0.95 -7.43 3.27
CA ASN A 311 1.16 -8.34 2.15
C ASN A 311 2.06 -7.72 1.09
N ILE A 312 1.79 -6.48 0.68
CA ILE A 312 2.60 -5.76 -0.31
C ILE A 312 4.02 -5.54 0.23
N GLY A 313 4.14 -5.04 1.47
CA GLY A 313 5.44 -4.77 2.09
C GLY A 313 6.30 -6.04 2.23
N ALA A 314 5.71 -7.13 2.72
CA ALA A 314 6.41 -8.41 2.87
C ALA A 314 6.82 -9.02 1.52
N VAL A 315 5.95 -8.99 0.50
CA VAL A 315 6.25 -9.47 -0.85
C VAL A 315 7.43 -8.70 -1.45
N LEU A 316 7.41 -7.37 -1.41
CA LEU A 316 8.50 -6.55 -1.92
C LEU A 316 9.82 -6.82 -1.19
N ALA A 317 9.79 -6.86 0.14
CA ALA A 317 10.99 -7.11 0.94
C ALA A 317 11.55 -8.53 0.75
N ALA A 318 10.69 -9.56 0.65
CA ALA A 318 11.09 -10.93 0.37
C ALA A 318 11.76 -11.07 -1.01
N MET A 319 11.27 -10.33 -2.00
CA MET A 319 11.86 -10.25 -3.34
C MET A 319 13.14 -9.38 -3.38
N GLY A 320 13.48 -8.68 -2.29
CA GLY A 320 14.63 -7.79 -2.22
C GLY A 320 14.40 -6.42 -2.89
N VAL A 321 13.15 -6.01 -3.04
CA VAL A 321 12.75 -4.69 -3.55
C VAL A 321 12.43 -3.80 -2.36
N SER A 322 13.40 -2.98 -1.94
CA SER A 322 13.27 -2.13 -0.74
C SER A 322 13.38 -0.63 -1.04
N ASP A 323 14.12 -0.27 -2.08
CA ASP A 323 14.43 1.11 -2.40
C ASP A 323 13.58 1.59 -3.58
N TYR A 324 12.42 2.15 -3.28
CA TYR A 324 11.54 2.79 -4.25
C TYR A 324 10.87 4.02 -3.63
N THR A 325 10.47 4.94 -4.48
CA THR A 325 9.66 6.10 -4.13
C THR A 325 8.42 6.15 -4.98
N LEU A 326 7.32 6.62 -4.39
CA LEU A 326 6.04 6.78 -5.06
C LEU A 326 5.72 8.28 -5.15
N PRO A 327 6.06 8.97 -6.27
CA PRO A 327 5.82 10.40 -6.43
C PRO A 327 4.39 10.81 -6.11
N GLY A 328 4.22 11.86 -5.30
CA GLY A 328 2.90 12.33 -4.86
C GLY A 328 2.24 11.48 -3.79
N GLN A 329 2.98 10.53 -3.17
CA GLN A 329 2.50 9.69 -2.08
C GLN A 329 3.40 9.79 -0.85
N LEU A 330 2.82 9.62 0.33
CA LEU A 330 3.52 9.63 1.62
C LEU A 330 3.87 8.21 2.10
N GLU A 331 2.95 7.26 1.86
CA GLU A 331 3.09 5.88 2.29
C GLU A 331 3.86 5.06 1.24
N LYS A 332 4.69 4.13 1.69
CA LYS A 332 5.33 3.12 0.82
C LYS A 332 4.32 2.10 0.28
N THR A 333 3.29 1.82 1.06
CA THR A 333 2.22 0.91 0.69
C THR A 333 0.87 1.62 0.78
N PRO A 334 0.58 2.59 -0.13
CA PRO A 334 -0.58 3.45 0.00
C PRO A 334 -1.91 2.70 -0.11
N ILE A 335 -2.94 3.26 0.52
CA ILE A 335 -4.34 2.86 0.37
C ILE A 335 -4.71 2.76 -1.12
N GLY A 336 -5.36 1.66 -1.53
CA GLY A 336 -5.75 1.43 -2.92
C GLY A 336 -4.58 1.28 -3.90
N GLY A 337 -3.33 1.19 -3.39
CA GLY A 337 -2.16 0.87 -4.20
C GLY A 337 -2.07 -0.64 -4.47
N LEU A 338 -1.47 -1.01 -5.60
CA LEU A 338 -1.32 -2.39 -5.99
C LEU A 338 0.01 -2.68 -6.70
N LEU A 339 0.50 -3.88 -6.52
CA LEU A 339 1.60 -4.44 -7.30
C LEU A 339 1.02 -5.14 -8.53
N GLN A 340 1.51 -4.79 -9.69
CA GLN A 340 1.16 -5.37 -10.96
C GLN A 340 2.33 -6.19 -11.46
N PHE A 341 2.25 -7.53 -11.33
CA PHE A 341 3.17 -8.48 -11.91
C PHE A 341 2.74 -8.72 -13.34
N GLU A 342 3.60 -8.42 -14.30
CA GLU A 342 3.32 -8.47 -15.73
C GLU A 342 4.18 -9.55 -16.40
N ARG A 343 3.57 -10.41 -17.22
CA ARG A 343 4.30 -11.28 -18.14
C ARG A 343 4.09 -10.78 -19.57
N TRP A 344 5.19 -10.40 -20.19
CA TRP A 344 5.25 -9.96 -21.58
C TRP A 344 5.83 -11.05 -22.48
N ARG A 345 5.36 -11.15 -23.70
CA ARG A 345 5.88 -12.02 -24.74
C ARG A 345 6.54 -11.21 -25.83
N GLY A 346 7.83 -11.48 -26.06
CA GLY A 346 8.56 -10.95 -27.20
C GLY A 346 8.15 -11.60 -28.52
N GLN A 347 8.61 -11.04 -29.64
CA GLN A 347 8.29 -11.54 -30.98
C GLN A 347 8.77 -12.98 -31.25
N SER A 348 9.86 -13.40 -30.60
CA SER A 348 10.39 -14.76 -30.64
C SER A 348 9.75 -15.72 -29.63
N GLY A 349 8.76 -15.24 -28.85
CA GLY A 349 8.00 -16.02 -27.88
C GLY A 349 8.62 -16.09 -26.49
N GLU A 350 9.78 -15.46 -26.24
CA GLU A 350 10.39 -15.38 -24.92
C GLU A 350 9.53 -14.58 -23.94
N ALA A 351 9.47 -15.03 -22.69
CA ALA A 351 8.77 -14.30 -21.65
C ALA A 351 9.69 -13.30 -20.93
N ARG A 352 9.10 -12.16 -20.56
CA ARG A 352 9.70 -11.11 -19.74
C ARG A 352 8.76 -10.75 -18.61
N TYR A 353 9.27 -10.73 -17.39
CA TYR A 353 8.49 -10.38 -16.20
C TYR A 353 8.92 -9.01 -15.69
N ARG A 354 7.92 -8.17 -15.43
CA ARG A 354 8.09 -6.83 -14.84
C ARG A 354 7.22 -6.72 -13.60
N LEU A 355 7.62 -5.84 -12.71
CA LEU A 355 6.86 -5.48 -11.53
C LEU A 355 6.61 -3.97 -11.53
N VAL A 356 5.36 -3.59 -11.51
CA VAL A 356 4.95 -2.19 -11.53
C VAL A 356 4.12 -1.90 -10.29
N TYR A 357 4.40 -0.79 -9.61
CA TYR A 357 3.54 -0.26 -8.57
C TYR A 357 2.56 0.74 -9.19
N VAL A 358 1.26 0.47 -9.10
CA VAL A 358 0.19 1.39 -9.50
C VAL A 358 -0.51 1.90 -8.23
N TYR A 359 -0.69 3.20 -8.10
CA TYR A 359 -1.22 3.77 -6.86
C TYR A 359 -1.91 5.12 -7.09
N PRO A 360 -2.95 5.45 -6.32
CA PRO A 360 -3.48 6.80 -6.29
C PRO A 360 -2.51 7.73 -5.54
N THR A 361 -2.31 8.96 -6.02
CA THR A 361 -1.57 9.98 -5.27
C THR A 361 -2.37 10.44 -4.04
N ARG A 362 -1.70 11.09 -3.07
CA ARG A 362 -2.38 11.68 -1.90
C ARG A 362 -3.52 12.62 -2.31
N THR A 363 -3.30 13.48 -3.31
CA THR A 363 -4.33 14.38 -3.83
C THR A 363 -5.50 13.62 -4.44
N GLN A 364 -5.24 12.56 -5.22
CA GLN A 364 -6.30 11.73 -5.79
C GLN A 364 -7.14 11.05 -4.71
N LEU A 365 -6.52 10.56 -3.63
CA LEU A 365 -7.23 9.99 -2.48
C LEU A 365 -8.05 11.05 -1.75
N ARG A 366 -7.39 12.15 -1.37
CA ARG A 366 -7.98 13.19 -0.54
C ARG A 366 -9.13 13.92 -1.23
N ASP A 367 -8.97 14.26 -2.49
CA ASP A 367 -9.92 15.08 -3.24
C ASP A 367 -10.85 14.24 -4.13
N ALA A 368 -10.73 12.91 -4.07
CA ALA A 368 -11.46 11.95 -4.91
C ALA A 368 -11.41 12.34 -6.41
N VAL A 369 -10.20 12.69 -6.88
CA VAL A 369 -9.99 13.10 -8.27
C VAL A 369 -10.18 11.89 -9.18
N PRO A 370 -11.12 11.90 -10.13
CA PRO A 370 -11.34 10.79 -11.04
C PRO A 370 -10.09 10.42 -11.84
N LEU A 371 -9.78 9.14 -11.90
CA LEU A 371 -8.65 8.61 -12.67
C LEU A 371 -9.02 8.56 -14.16
N THR A 372 -8.19 9.17 -15.00
CA THR A 372 -8.36 9.24 -16.46
C THR A 372 -6.99 9.22 -17.12
N ASP A 373 -6.93 9.07 -18.46
CA ASP A 373 -5.66 9.16 -19.20
C ASP A 373 -4.96 10.53 -19.02
N ALA A 374 -5.73 11.60 -18.81
CA ALA A 374 -5.19 12.92 -18.52
C ALA A 374 -4.76 13.10 -17.04
N ARG A 375 -5.28 12.28 -16.15
CA ARG A 375 -4.99 12.26 -14.72
C ARG A 375 -4.86 10.81 -14.24
N PRO A 376 -3.84 10.08 -14.72
CA PRO A 376 -3.65 8.68 -14.38
C PRO A 376 -3.26 8.50 -12.90
N PRO A 377 -3.43 7.31 -12.34
CA PRO A 377 -2.77 6.95 -11.08
C PRO A 377 -1.25 7.03 -11.25
N GLY A 378 -0.53 7.16 -10.15
CA GLY A 378 0.93 7.01 -10.15
C GLY A 378 1.30 5.60 -10.64
N ARG A 379 2.39 5.51 -11.41
CA ARG A 379 2.91 4.25 -11.94
C ARG A 379 4.43 4.27 -11.87
N VAL A 380 5.01 3.30 -11.18
CA VAL A 380 6.46 3.16 -11.00
C VAL A 380 6.86 1.73 -11.28
N GLU A 381 7.76 1.53 -12.25
CA GLU A 381 8.37 0.22 -12.47
C GLU A 381 9.42 -0.03 -11.40
N LEU A 382 9.34 -1.19 -10.76
CA LEU A 382 10.22 -1.59 -9.67
C LEU A 382 11.33 -2.51 -10.19
N ALA A 383 12.58 -2.14 -9.94
CA ALA A 383 13.72 -2.95 -10.34
C ALA A 383 13.74 -4.28 -9.57
N LEU A 384 13.71 -5.39 -10.30
CA LEU A 384 13.80 -6.73 -9.73
C LEU A 384 15.27 -7.17 -9.60
N PRO A 385 15.73 -7.56 -8.40
CA PRO A 385 17.13 -7.94 -8.19
C PRO A 385 17.59 -9.12 -9.05
N GLY A 386 18.63 -8.88 -9.83
CA GLY A 386 19.21 -9.89 -10.74
C GLY A 386 18.55 -9.94 -12.12
N CYS A 387 17.69 -8.98 -12.44
CA CYS A 387 17.05 -8.81 -13.74
C CYS A 387 17.61 -7.54 -14.45
N GLY A 388 17.50 -7.52 -15.76
CA GLY A 388 17.90 -6.35 -16.56
C GLY A 388 16.81 -5.26 -16.60
N GLN A 389 17.10 -4.18 -17.32
CA GLN A 389 16.11 -3.10 -17.54
C GLN A 389 14.89 -3.53 -18.32
N ASP A 390 15.03 -4.57 -19.15
CA ASP A 390 13.92 -5.14 -19.93
C ASP A 390 13.06 -6.15 -19.14
N GLY A 391 13.31 -6.29 -17.83
CA GLY A 391 12.66 -7.25 -16.96
C GLY A 391 13.43 -8.57 -16.79
N CYS A 392 12.80 -9.54 -16.14
CA CYS A 392 13.35 -10.87 -15.87
C CYS A 392 12.96 -11.86 -16.97
N SER A 393 13.87 -12.73 -17.39
CA SER A 393 13.52 -13.95 -18.12
C SER A 393 12.79 -14.95 -17.20
N ASP A 394 12.16 -16.00 -17.76
CA ASP A 394 11.53 -17.09 -16.98
C ASP A 394 12.47 -17.62 -15.89
N VAL A 395 13.69 -18.00 -16.26
CA VAL A 395 14.67 -18.57 -15.32
C VAL A 395 15.08 -17.57 -14.22
N GLN A 396 15.17 -16.28 -14.55
CA GLN A 396 15.50 -15.25 -13.57
C GLN A 396 14.34 -15.02 -12.61
N PHE A 397 13.11 -14.97 -13.10
CA PHE A 397 11.92 -14.76 -12.30
C PHE A 397 11.64 -15.94 -11.38
N GLU A 398 11.69 -17.18 -11.88
CA GLU A 398 11.59 -18.39 -11.05
C GLU A 398 12.65 -18.43 -9.94
N ARG A 399 13.90 -18.10 -10.27
CA ARG A 399 15.00 -18.04 -9.29
C ARG A 399 14.76 -16.96 -8.24
N LEU A 400 14.20 -15.80 -8.64
CA LEU A 400 13.85 -14.72 -7.74
C LEU A 400 12.76 -15.17 -6.75
N LEU A 401 11.66 -15.75 -7.25
CA LEU A 401 10.57 -16.26 -6.42
C LEU A 401 11.06 -17.38 -5.48
N HIS A 402 11.85 -18.32 -5.99
CA HIS A 402 12.40 -19.40 -5.16
C HIS A 402 13.30 -18.90 -4.02
N ARG A 403 14.07 -17.83 -4.23
CA ARG A 403 14.86 -17.20 -3.16
C ARG A 403 14.00 -16.42 -2.17
N ALA A 404 12.90 -15.87 -2.63
CA ALA A 404 11.99 -15.05 -1.82
C ALA A 404 11.12 -15.88 -0.86
N VAL A 405 10.95 -17.20 -1.12
CA VAL A 405 10.16 -18.12 -0.26
C VAL A 405 11.04 -19.04 0.60
N LYS A 406 12.35 -18.94 0.53
CA LYS A 406 13.33 -19.67 1.35
C LYS A 406 13.92 -18.77 2.45
#